data_04367c7a46cb1e6ae1b549aa6baabe1e
#
_entry.id   04367c7a46cb1e6ae1b549aa6baabe1e
#
_cell.length_a   1.000
_cell.length_b   1.000
_cell.length_c   1.000
_cell.angle_alpha   90.00
_cell.angle_beta   90.00
_cell.angle_gamma   90.00
#
_symmetry.space_group_name_H-M   'P 1'
#
loop_
_entity.id
_entity.type
_entity.pdbx_description
1 polymer ?
#
loop_
_entity_poly.entity_id
_entity_poly.type
_entity_poly.pdbx_seq_one_letter_code
_entity_poly.pdbx_strand_id
1 'polypeptide(L)'
;MNFYTGAFPTDKGNALSSVLDFKLRDGDMERNSVKATLGASEVSLASNGHLGKKTSYLVSVRQSYLQFLFDMLGLPFLPTFTDAQFKLKTRFDAQNELTVLGLGGIDKMKLNTKADDEDNEYILSYLPKIQQETFTLGAVYRHYAGAHVQLSLI
;
A
#
# COMPACT_ATOMS: atom_id res chain seq x y z
N MET A 1 -12.71 1.63 -5.94
CA MET A 1 -12.74 1.41 -4.49
C MET A 1 -14.18 1.18 -4.09
N ASN A 2 -14.47 0.06 -3.42
CA ASN A 2 -15.79 -0.22 -2.84
C ASN A 2 -15.67 -0.22 -1.32
N PHE A 3 -16.65 0.35 -0.66
CA PHE A 3 -16.70 0.40 0.79
C PHE A 3 -18.02 -0.25 1.26
N TYR A 4 -17.91 -1.26 2.09
CA TYR A 4 -19.04 -1.98 2.65
C TYR A 4 -19.10 -1.73 4.16
N THR A 5 -20.24 -1.28 4.66
CA THR A 5 -20.50 -1.00 6.08
C THR A 5 -21.65 -1.87 6.57
N GLY A 6 -21.43 -2.62 7.64
CA GLY A 6 -22.47 -3.34 8.36
C GLY A 6 -22.97 -4.65 7.73
N ALA A 7 -23.11 -4.73 6.42
CA ALA A 7 -23.42 -5.97 5.70
C ALA A 7 -22.57 -6.05 4.44
N PHE A 8 -21.90 -7.16 4.22
CA PHE A 8 -21.07 -7.37 3.03
C PHE A 8 -21.30 -8.77 2.44
N PRO A 9 -21.02 -8.96 1.15
CA PRO A 9 -21.18 -10.23 0.46
C PRO A 9 -20.40 -11.36 1.12
N THR A 10 -20.84 -12.59 0.95
CA THR A 10 -20.24 -13.80 1.56
C THR A 10 -18.80 -14.07 1.12
N ASP A 11 -18.36 -13.50 -0.01
CA ASP A 11 -16.97 -13.54 -0.47
C ASP A 11 -16.02 -12.60 0.29
N LYS A 12 -16.56 -11.71 1.15
CA LYS A 12 -15.82 -10.79 2.01
C LYS A 12 -15.82 -11.30 3.45
N GLY A 13 -15.21 -12.46 3.68
CA GLY A 13 -15.11 -13.05 5.01
C GLY A 13 -14.10 -12.34 5.92
N ASN A 14 -14.12 -12.77 7.19
CA ASN A 14 -13.13 -12.37 8.22
C ASN A 14 -13.05 -10.87 8.52
N ALA A 15 -14.18 -10.17 8.41
CA ALA A 15 -14.31 -8.76 8.73
C ALA A 15 -15.39 -8.53 9.81
N LEU A 16 -15.16 -7.61 10.76
CA LEU A 16 -16.04 -7.37 11.90
C LEU A 16 -16.99 -6.18 11.71
N SER A 17 -16.55 -5.10 11.08
CA SER A 17 -17.35 -3.88 10.98
C SER A 17 -17.47 -3.34 9.57
N SER A 18 -16.42 -3.35 8.79
CA SER A 18 -16.39 -2.80 7.44
C SER A 18 -15.34 -3.48 6.58
N VAL A 19 -15.54 -3.41 5.26
CA VAL A 19 -14.58 -3.89 4.26
C VAL A 19 -14.32 -2.78 3.25
N LEU A 20 -13.02 -2.50 3.02
CA LEU A 20 -12.53 -1.66 1.94
C LEU A 20 -11.95 -2.55 0.84
N ASP A 21 -12.59 -2.55 -0.30
CA ASP A 21 -12.13 -3.31 -1.48
C ASP A 21 -11.41 -2.37 -2.45
N PHE A 22 -10.10 -2.53 -2.56
CA PHE A 22 -9.25 -1.77 -3.45
C PHE A 22 -8.89 -2.59 -4.68
N LYS A 23 -9.18 -2.06 -5.85
CA LYS A 23 -8.68 -2.59 -7.12
C LYS A 23 -7.58 -1.69 -7.64
N LEU A 24 -6.34 -2.18 -7.63
CA LEU A 24 -5.23 -1.50 -8.26
C LEU A 24 -5.39 -1.55 -9.79
N ARG A 25 -5.23 -0.38 -10.41
CA ARG A 25 -5.20 -0.29 -11.86
C ARG A 25 -4.02 -1.06 -12.45
N ASP A 26 -4.08 -1.37 -13.72
CA ASP A 26 -2.94 -1.88 -14.46
C ASP A 26 -2.01 -0.73 -14.86
N GLY A 27 -0.77 -1.04 -15.18
CA GLY A 27 0.16 -0.08 -15.78
C GLY A 27 -0.28 0.33 -17.19
N ASP A 28 0.17 1.48 -17.61
CA ASP A 28 -0.13 2.03 -18.93
C ASP A 28 0.66 1.24 -20.01
N MET A 29 -0.04 0.73 -21.04
CA MET A 29 0.58 -0.02 -22.13
C MET A 29 1.04 0.88 -23.29
N GLU A 30 0.71 2.17 -23.26
CA GLU A 30 1.04 3.11 -24.32
C GLU A 30 2.28 3.95 -23.99
N ARG A 31 2.48 4.25 -22.69
CA ARG A 31 3.58 5.13 -22.25
C ARG A 31 4.07 4.76 -20.86
N ASN A 32 5.37 5.00 -20.65
CA ASN A 32 5.98 4.96 -19.32
C ASN A 32 5.92 6.36 -18.68
N SER A 33 5.56 6.42 -17.42
CA SER A 33 5.51 7.65 -16.66
C SER A 33 6.13 7.47 -15.27
N VAL A 34 6.78 8.53 -14.80
CA VAL A 34 7.33 8.62 -13.44
C VAL A 34 6.76 9.87 -12.79
N LYS A 35 6.31 9.73 -11.55
CA LYS A 35 5.80 10.82 -10.73
C LYS A 35 6.57 10.86 -9.43
N ALA A 36 7.26 11.97 -9.17
CA ALA A 36 7.80 12.29 -7.86
C ALA A 36 6.85 13.27 -7.16
N THR A 37 6.60 13.06 -5.89
CA THR A 37 5.76 13.93 -5.06
C THR A 37 6.52 14.29 -3.80
N LEU A 38 6.56 15.58 -3.49
CA LEU A 38 7.04 16.12 -2.24
C LEU A 38 5.85 16.79 -1.55
N GLY A 39 5.37 16.20 -0.47
CA GLY A 39 4.27 16.71 0.35
C GLY A 39 4.77 17.39 1.62
N ALA A 40 3.87 17.85 2.47
CA ALA A 40 4.22 18.45 3.76
C ALA A 40 4.75 17.42 4.77
N SER A 41 4.39 16.16 4.63
CA SER A 41 4.70 15.08 5.58
C SER A 41 5.39 13.87 4.96
N GLU A 42 5.49 13.81 3.63
CA GLU A 42 5.98 12.63 2.93
C GLU A 42 6.62 12.95 1.58
N VAL A 43 7.51 12.07 1.16
CA VAL A 43 8.02 12.01 -0.20
C VAL A 43 7.62 10.68 -0.84
N SER A 44 7.25 10.72 -2.11
CA SER A 44 6.93 9.51 -2.86
C SER A 44 7.48 9.54 -4.27
N LEU A 45 7.77 8.34 -4.77
CA LEU A 45 8.15 8.08 -6.14
C LEU A 45 7.26 6.96 -6.68
N ALA A 46 6.58 7.22 -7.78
CA ALA A 46 5.74 6.24 -8.45
C ALA A 46 6.10 6.17 -9.93
N SER A 47 6.10 4.97 -10.47
CA SER A 47 6.27 4.73 -11.90
C SER A 47 5.21 3.76 -12.38
N ASN A 48 4.67 4.02 -13.55
CA ASN A 48 3.77 3.10 -14.22
C ASN A 48 4.05 3.10 -15.73
N GLY A 49 3.78 1.97 -16.35
CA GLY A 49 4.03 1.82 -17.78
C GLY A 49 4.09 0.36 -18.20
N HIS A 50 4.90 0.11 -19.21
CA HIS A 50 5.04 -1.23 -19.77
C HIS A 50 6.50 -1.65 -19.94
N LEU A 51 6.73 -2.96 -19.85
CA LEU A 51 7.97 -3.65 -20.17
C LEU A 51 7.74 -4.47 -21.43
N GLY A 52 8.12 -3.91 -22.59
CA GLY A 52 7.83 -4.49 -23.88
C GLY A 52 6.33 -4.45 -24.22
N LYS A 53 5.86 -5.40 -25.05
CA LYS A 53 4.48 -5.38 -25.59
C LYS A 53 3.46 -6.20 -24.79
N LYS A 54 3.90 -6.93 -23.76
CA LYS A 54 3.07 -7.93 -23.08
C LYS A 54 2.94 -7.70 -21.58
N THR A 55 3.78 -6.87 -21.00
CA THR A 55 3.83 -6.67 -19.53
C THR A 55 3.61 -5.22 -19.20
N SER A 56 2.61 -4.96 -18.37
CA SER A 56 2.44 -3.66 -17.71
C SER A 56 2.93 -3.71 -16.27
N TYR A 57 3.40 -2.58 -15.77
CA TYR A 57 3.86 -2.45 -14.40
C TYR A 57 3.33 -1.19 -13.73
N LEU A 58 3.18 -1.29 -12.42
CA LEU A 58 2.97 -0.17 -11.53
C LEU A 58 3.83 -0.41 -10.30
N VAL A 59 4.61 0.59 -9.90
CA VAL A 59 5.44 0.54 -8.70
C VAL A 59 5.38 1.88 -8.00
N SER A 60 5.34 1.88 -6.68
CA SER A 60 5.51 3.10 -5.90
C SER A 60 6.22 2.81 -4.59
N VAL A 61 6.96 3.80 -4.13
CA VAL A 61 7.63 3.84 -2.82
C VAL A 61 7.30 5.17 -2.18
N ARG A 62 7.01 5.14 -0.89
CA ARG A 62 6.68 6.32 -0.10
C ARG A 62 7.43 6.28 1.24
N GLN A 63 7.96 7.43 1.63
CA GLN A 63 8.63 7.63 2.90
C GLN A 63 8.02 8.85 3.60
N SER A 64 7.55 8.66 4.81
CA SER A 64 7.11 9.75 5.67
C SER A 64 8.29 10.40 6.38
N TYR A 65 8.22 11.71 6.56
CA TYR A 65 9.05 12.49 7.48
C TYR A 65 8.22 13.28 8.50
N LEU A 66 7.02 12.78 8.79
CA LEU A 66 6.07 13.35 9.73
C LEU A 66 6.66 13.57 11.13
N GLN A 67 7.65 12.74 11.50
CA GLN A 67 8.40 12.90 12.75
C GLN A 67 9.01 14.29 12.94
N PHE A 68 9.49 14.93 11.87
CA PHE A 68 10.07 16.29 11.96
C PHE A 68 9.02 17.34 12.28
N LEU A 69 7.84 17.21 11.69
CA LEU A 69 6.72 18.09 11.98
C LEU A 69 6.25 17.92 13.42
N PHE A 70 6.15 16.70 13.90
CA PHE A 70 5.72 16.38 15.25
C PHE A 70 6.75 16.81 16.31
N ASP A 71 8.03 16.67 16.01
CA ASP A 71 9.12 17.18 16.85
C ASP A 71 9.08 18.72 16.97
N MET A 72 8.86 19.43 15.86
CA MET A 72 8.71 20.89 15.86
C MET A 72 7.47 21.38 16.62
N LEU A 73 6.41 20.58 16.65
CA LEU A 73 5.18 20.89 17.38
C LEU A 73 5.26 20.47 18.85
N GLY A 74 6.37 19.89 19.31
CA GLY A 74 6.54 19.42 20.68
C GLY A 74 5.65 18.24 21.06
N LEU A 75 5.19 17.46 20.06
CA LEU A 75 4.30 16.31 20.32
C LEU A 75 5.08 15.15 20.95
N PRO A 76 4.44 14.38 21.85
CA PRO A 76 5.12 13.33 22.62
C PRO A 76 5.47 12.07 21.81
N PHE A 77 5.06 11.99 20.55
CA PHE A 77 5.30 10.83 19.69
C PHE A 77 5.75 11.25 18.28
N LEU A 78 6.64 10.43 17.70
CA LEU A 78 7.31 10.68 16.42
C LEU A 78 7.03 9.52 15.44
N PRO A 79 5.93 9.58 14.68
CA PRO A 79 5.58 8.53 13.74
C PRO A 79 6.41 8.64 12.46
N THR A 80 6.81 7.48 11.94
CA THR A 80 7.39 7.34 10.61
C THR A 80 6.79 6.13 9.92
N PHE A 81 6.57 6.23 8.63
CA PHE A 81 6.19 5.08 7.81
C PHE A 81 6.99 5.06 6.51
N THR A 82 7.28 3.87 6.06
CA THR A 82 7.84 3.59 4.74
C THR A 82 6.99 2.51 4.11
N ASP A 83 6.49 2.75 2.93
CA ASP A 83 5.73 1.73 2.21
C ASP A 83 6.16 1.63 0.75
N ALA A 84 5.99 0.44 0.21
CA ALA A 84 6.22 0.14 -1.19
C ALA A 84 5.15 -0.81 -1.71
N GLN A 85 4.78 -0.62 -2.96
CA GLN A 85 3.87 -1.50 -3.66
C GLN A 85 4.27 -1.67 -5.11
N PHE A 86 3.98 -2.85 -5.65
CA PHE A 86 4.12 -3.09 -7.07
C PHE A 86 3.00 -3.98 -7.59
N LYS A 87 2.70 -3.84 -8.87
CA LYS A 87 1.83 -4.72 -9.63
C LYS A 87 2.46 -4.95 -11.00
N LEU A 88 2.63 -6.21 -11.35
CA LEU A 88 3.06 -6.66 -12.67
C LEU A 88 1.92 -7.45 -13.28
N LYS A 89 1.59 -7.17 -14.52
CA LYS A 89 0.60 -7.91 -15.28
C LYS A 89 1.18 -8.27 -16.63
N THR A 90 1.34 -9.56 -16.87
CA THR A 90 1.90 -10.11 -18.12
C THR A 90 0.84 -10.91 -18.85
N ARG A 91 0.57 -10.55 -20.10
CA ARG A 91 -0.24 -11.33 -21.01
C ARG A 91 0.67 -12.10 -21.94
N PHE A 92 0.79 -13.39 -21.71
CA PHE A 92 1.65 -14.27 -22.52
C PHE A 92 1.09 -14.42 -23.94
N ASP A 93 -0.22 -14.63 -24.02
CA ASP A 93 -0.99 -14.76 -25.25
C ASP A 93 -2.46 -14.33 -25.05
N ALA A 94 -3.34 -14.62 -26.01
CA ALA A 94 -4.76 -14.25 -25.94
C ALA A 94 -5.53 -14.97 -24.82
N GLN A 95 -5.00 -16.10 -24.34
CA GLN A 95 -5.67 -16.97 -23.38
C GLN A 95 -5.01 -16.96 -22.01
N ASN A 96 -3.76 -16.49 -21.88
CA ASN A 96 -2.97 -16.66 -20.67
C ASN A 96 -2.46 -15.33 -20.12
N GLU A 97 -2.79 -15.07 -18.87
CA GLU A 97 -2.43 -13.83 -18.15
C GLU A 97 -1.94 -14.14 -16.73
N LEU A 98 -0.83 -13.54 -16.34
CA LEU A 98 -0.32 -13.59 -14.98
C LEU A 98 -0.31 -12.17 -14.36
N THR A 99 -0.87 -12.04 -13.19
CA THR A 99 -0.77 -10.82 -12.37
C THR A 99 -0.04 -11.14 -11.08
N VAL A 100 0.99 -10.37 -10.76
CA VAL A 100 1.71 -10.43 -9.49
C VAL A 100 1.56 -9.09 -8.78
N LEU A 101 1.25 -9.12 -7.50
CA LEU A 101 1.05 -7.96 -6.65
C LEU A 101 1.87 -8.10 -5.38
N GLY A 102 2.59 -7.05 -4.99
CA GLY A 102 3.29 -6.97 -3.72
C GLY A 102 2.98 -5.66 -3.01
N LEU A 103 2.81 -5.75 -1.69
CA LEU A 103 2.61 -4.63 -0.78
C LEU A 103 3.55 -4.82 0.41
N GLY A 104 4.21 -3.77 0.85
CA GLY A 104 5.04 -3.77 2.05
C GLY A 104 4.94 -2.45 2.79
N GLY A 105 4.95 -2.50 4.11
CA GLY A 105 4.93 -1.32 4.96
C GLY A 105 5.75 -1.55 6.23
N ILE A 106 6.46 -0.51 6.66
CA ILE A 106 7.19 -0.45 7.92
C ILE A 106 6.74 0.80 8.64
N ASP A 107 6.05 0.59 9.76
CA ASP A 107 5.55 1.66 10.62
C ASP A 107 6.34 1.68 11.92
N LYS A 108 6.83 2.85 12.31
CA LYS A 108 7.56 3.06 13.57
C LYS A 108 7.01 4.28 14.28
N MET A 109 6.77 4.14 15.57
CA MET A 109 6.45 5.25 16.45
C MET A 109 7.47 5.31 17.57
N LYS A 110 8.28 6.36 17.59
CA LYS A 110 9.22 6.67 18.67
C LYS A 110 8.58 7.66 19.63
N LEU A 111 8.99 7.60 20.89
CA LEU A 111 8.61 8.59 21.88
C LEU A 111 9.54 9.81 21.75
N ASN A 112 8.98 11.02 21.88
CA ASN A 112 9.73 12.26 21.92
C ASN A 112 10.08 12.60 23.38
N THR A 113 11.24 12.17 23.83
CA THR A 113 11.70 12.41 25.20
C THR A 113 12.20 13.83 25.47
N LYS A 114 12.10 14.72 24.48
CA LYS A 114 12.47 16.14 24.60
C LYS A 114 11.27 17.04 24.90
N ALA A 115 10.07 16.50 24.93
CA ALA A 115 8.85 17.22 25.26
C ALA A 115 8.75 17.30 26.80
N ASP A 116 9.32 18.35 27.37
CA ASP A 116 9.53 18.54 28.85
C ASP A 116 8.30 19.06 29.60
N ASP A 117 7.10 19.08 29.03
CA ASP A 117 5.88 19.50 29.70
C ASP A 117 5.32 18.37 30.58
N GLU A 118 4.81 18.71 31.80
CA GLU A 118 4.22 17.73 32.75
C GLU A 118 3.11 16.88 32.11
N ASP A 119 2.30 17.47 31.23
CA ASP A 119 1.24 16.77 30.48
C ASP A 119 1.84 15.73 29.50
N ASN A 120 2.96 16.05 28.88
CA ASN A 120 3.65 15.14 27.97
C ASN A 120 4.33 13.98 28.70
N GLU A 121 4.86 14.20 29.89
CA GLU A 121 5.46 13.14 30.71
C GLU A 121 4.41 12.08 31.10
N TYR A 122 3.22 12.52 31.48
CA TYR A 122 2.10 11.63 31.74
C TYR A 122 1.71 10.81 30.51
N ILE A 123 1.56 11.46 29.34
CA ILE A 123 1.24 10.79 28.07
C ILE A 123 2.34 9.80 27.68
N LEU A 124 3.61 10.16 27.81
CA LEU A 124 4.77 9.30 27.49
C LEU A 124 4.79 8.01 28.32
N SER A 125 4.27 8.04 29.57
CA SER A 125 4.21 6.87 30.44
C SER A 125 3.23 5.79 29.94
N TYR A 126 2.22 6.16 29.15
CA TYR A 126 1.20 5.27 28.61
C TYR A 126 1.35 4.94 27.12
N LEU A 127 2.14 5.71 26.38
CA LEU A 127 2.33 5.47 24.95
C LEU A 127 3.26 4.27 24.70
N PRO A 128 2.79 3.25 23.98
CA PRO A 128 3.65 2.15 23.59
C PRO A 128 4.61 2.58 22.47
N LYS A 129 5.82 2.04 22.47
CA LYS A 129 6.68 2.05 21.29
C LYS A 129 6.11 1.06 20.29
N ILE A 130 5.76 1.53 19.09
CA ILE A 130 5.20 0.68 18.05
C ILE A 130 6.23 0.51 16.94
N GLN A 131 6.48 -0.74 16.57
CA GLN A 131 7.15 -1.10 15.34
C GLN A 131 6.36 -2.21 14.69
N GLN A 132 5.89 -1.96 13.48
CA GLN A 132 5.13 -2.92 12.72
C GLN A 132 5.72 -3.06 11.33
N GLU A 133 5.83 -4.30 10.86
CA GLU A 133 6.25 -4.62 9.51
C GLU A 133 5.18 -5.52 8.88
N THR A 134 4.73 -5.15 7.70
CA THR A 134 3.68 -5.87 6.98
C THR A 134 4.13 -6.11 5.56
N PHE A 135 4.08 -7.36 5.11
CA PHE A 135 4.39 -7.75 3.75
C PHE A 135 3.31 -8.68 3.21
N THR A 136 2.85 -8.39 2.02
CA THR A 136 1.88 -9.23 1.31
C THR A 136 2.34 -9.40 -0.13
N LEU A 137 2.36 -10.66 -0.59
CA LEU A 137 2.64 -11.01 -1.97
C LEU A 137 1.52 -11.91 -2.47
N GLY A 138 0.96 -11.59 -3.63
CA GLY A 138 -0.08 -12.37 -4.27
C GLY A 138 0.20 -12.55 -5.76
N ALA A 139 -0.22 -13.68 -6.29
CA ALA A 139 -0.16 -13.96 -7.72
C ALA A 139 -1.47 -14.58 -8.20
N VAL A 140 -1.95 -14.14 -9.34
CA VAL A 140 -3.15 -14.69 -9.99
C VAL A 140 -2.82 -15.03 -11.42
N TYR A 141 -2.91 -16.31 -11.76
CA TYR A 141 -2.86 -16.78 -13.14
C TYR A 141 -4.26 -17.00 -13.67
N ARG A 142 -4.56 -16.48 -14.85
CA ARG A 142 -5.84 -16.63 -15.53
C ARG A 142 -5.65 -17.31 -16.86
N HIS A 143 -6.47 -18.34 -17.08
CA HIS A 143 -6.60 -19.01 -18.37
C HIS A 143 -8.02 -18.84 -18.92
N TYR A 144 -8.15 -18.30 -20.11
CA TYR A 144 -9.41 -18.09 -20.82
C TYR A 144 -9.63 -19.23 -21.82
N ALA A 145 -10.40 -20.24 -21.40
CA ALA A 145 -10.67 -21.43 -22.20
C ALA A 145 -11.82 -21.24 -23.22
N GLY A 146 -11.99 -20.03 -23.74
CA GLY A 146 -13.03 -19.64 -24.70
C GLY A 146 -13.77 -18.37 -24.29
N ALA A 147 -14.84 -18.04 -24.99
CA ALA A 147 -15.57 -16.78 -24.76
C ALA A 147 -16.28 -16.71 -23.39
N HIS A 148 -16.55 -17.85 -22.77
CA HIS A 148 -17.40 -17.92 -21.56
C HIS A 148 -16.76 -18.63 -20.36
N VAL A 149 -15.54 -19.17 -20.51
CA VAL A 149 -14.87 -19.92 -19.44
C VAL A 149 -13.56 -19.28 -19.07
N GLN A 150 -13.42 -18.86 -17.83
CA GLN A 150 -12.20 -18.37 -17.21
C GLN A 150 -11.83 -19.27 -16.04
N LEU A 151 -10.61 -19.78 -16.03
CA LEU A 151 -10.01 -20.46 -14.88
C LEU A 151 -9.03 -19.52 -14.20
N SER A 152 -9.09 -19.42 -12.88
CA SER A 152 -8.16 -18.60 -12.10
C SER A 152 -7.50 -19.43 -11.03
N LEU A 153 -6.19 -19.34 -10.93
CA LEU A 153 -5.36 -19.89 -9.85
C LEU A 153 -4.83 -18.70 -9.04
N ILE A 154 -5.09 -18.71 -7.73
CA ILE A 154 -4.73 -17.62 -6.80
C ILE A 154 -3.78 -18.17 -5.76
#